data_3f17f2d85ef56d5eb0d7ce200eef0e58
#
_entry.id   3f17f2d85ef56d5eb0d7ce200eef0e58
#
_cell.length_a   1.000
_cell.length_b   1.000
_cell.length_c   1.000
_cell.angle_alpha   90.00
_cell.angle_beta   90.00
_cell.angle_gamma   90.00
#
_symmetry.space_group_name_H-M   'P 1'
#
loop_
_entity.id
_entity.type
_entity.pdbx_description
1 polymer ?
#
loop_
_entity_poly.entity_id
_entity_poly.type
_entity_poly.pdbx_seq_one_letter_code
_entity_poly.pdbx_strand_id
1 'polypeptide(L)'
;LMRVLLDTCVIYPSILRSILLGVANEGLFSPLWSERIIEEWRRAAQRNHNEAEATIEIALLRVNWPKSQIEIGPENKSLFLPDENDIHVLQAAIEGNADELLTANLKDFPTSILSSHGIIRRSPDDFLLEIAMSHRNEILKIIETVKKEAIRRSGISINNRKMLKSSRLPKLAKFIAS
;
A
#
# COMPACT_ATOMS: atom_id res chain seq x y z
N LEU A 1 -2.46 -5.50 -16.60
CA LEU A 1 -2.05 -4.60 -15.52
C LEU A 1 -1.16 -5.30 -14.51
N MET A 2 -0.14 -4.61 -14.05
CA MET A 2 0.74 -5.08 -12.99
C MET A 2 -0.07 -5.31 -11.70
N ARG A 3 0.09 -6.46 -11.11
CA ARG A 3 -0.61 -6.86 -9.87
C ARG A 3 0.33 -6.63 -8.68
N VAL A 4 -0.13 -5.87 -7.70
CA VAL A 4 0.72 -5.40 -6.59
C VAL A 4 0.05 -5.71 -5.26
N LEU A 5 0.69 -6.54 -4.44
CA LEU A 5 0.21 -6.81 -3.09
C LEU A 5 0.67 -5.69 -2.16
N LEU A 6 -0.27 -5.17 -1.38
CA LEU A 6 -0.04 -4.12 -0.38
C LEU A 6 0.02 -4.75 1.01
N ASP A 7 1.19 -4.68 1.64
CA ASP A 7 1.36 -5.10 3.03
C ASP A 7 0.58 -4.18 3.98
N THR A 8 0.28 -4.63 5.19
CA THR A 8 -0.49 -3.86 6.18
C THR A 8 0.13 -2.49 6.46
N CYS A 9 1.46 -2.42 6.61
CA CYS A 9 2.17 -1.15 6.84
C CYS A 9 2.02 -0.15 5.68
N VAL A 10 1.56 -0.59 4.52
CA VAL A 10 1.34 0.23 3.32
C VAL A 10 -0.13 0.63 3.18
N ILE A 11 -1.06 -0.29 3.46
CA ILE A 11 -2.49 -0.03 3.31
C ILE A 11 -3.11 0.66 4.54
N TYR A 12 -2.55 0.46 5.72
CA TYR A 12 -3.05 1.05 6.97
C TYR A 12 -2.95 2.59 7.01
N PRO A 13 -1.80 3.22 6.66
CA PRO A 13 -1.68 4.67 6.73
C PRO A 13 -2.61 5.36 5.72
N SER A 14 -3.47 6.26 6.18
CA SER A 14 -4.55 6.83 5.37
C SER A 14 -4.08 7.62 4.15
N ILE A 15 -3.06 8.46 4.30
CA ILE A 15 -2.55 9.28 3.18
C ILE A 15 -1.88 8.40 2.13
N LEU A 16 -1.02 7.48 2.55
CA LEU A 16 -0.36 6.55 1.63
C LEU A 16 -1.37 5.68 0.88
N ARG A 17 -2.35 5.13 1.61
CA ARG A 17 -3.44 4.36 1.02
C ARG A 17 -4.20 5.18 -0.04
N SER A 18 -4.56 6.41 0.29
CA SER A 18 -5.31 7.27 -0.63
C SER A 18 -4.52 7.59 -1.89
N ILE A 19 -3.22 7.81 -1.79
CA ILE A 19 -2.35 8.05 -2.95
C ILE A 19 -2.28 6.78 -3.82
N LEU A 20 -2.00 5.63 -3.21
CA LEU A 20 -1.89 4.37 -3.94
C LEU A 20 -3.20 3.97 -4.63
N LEU A 21 -4.32 4.07 -3.94
CA LEU A 21 -5.62 3.78 -4.53
C LEU A 21 -6.01 4.79 -5.61
N GLY A 22 -5.62 6.05 -5.45
CA GLY A 22 -5.78 7.06 -6.51
C GLY A 22 -5.03 6.69 -7.78
N VAL A 23 -3.79 6.23 -7.64
CA VAL A 23 -2.98 5.74 -8.78
C VAL A 23 -3.59 4.49 -9.42
N ALA A 24 -4.06 3.56 -8.61
CA ALA A 24 -4.74 2.37 -9.09
C ALA A 24 -6.05 2.73 -9.83
N ASN A 25 -6.77 3.73 -9.34
CA ASN A 25 -8.01 4.20 -9.97
C ASN A 25 -7.77 4.83 -11.36
N GLU A 26 -6.57 5.34 -11.61
CA GLU A 26 -6.15 5.78 -12.94
C GLU A 26 -5.78 4.61 -13.88
N GLY A 27 -5.91 3.38 -13.41
CA GLY A 27 -5.62 2.19 -14.21
C GLY A 27 -4.13 1.88 -14.35
N LEU A 28 -3.28 2.38 -13.44
CA LEU A 28 -1.84 2.22 -13.55
C LEU A 28 -1.31 0.95 -12.88
N PHE A 29 -2.09 0.33 -12.00
CA PHE A 29 -1.81 -0.99 -11.43
C PHE A 29 -3.08 -1.58 -10.79
N SER A 30 -3.05 -2.87 -10.50
CA SER A 30 -4.11 -3.58 -9.78
C SER A 30 -3.69 -3.87 -8.35
N PRO A 31 -4.29 -3.22 -7.34
CA PRO A 31 -3.95 -3.45 -5.94
C PRO A 31 -4.55 -4.75 -5.45
N LEU A 32 -3.82 -5.46 -4.59
CA LEU A 32 -4.22 -6.72 -3.97
C LEU A 32 -3.99 -6.66 -2.46
N TRP A 33 -4.83 -7.35 -1.73
CA TRP A 33 -4.68 -7.62 -0.29
C TRP A 33 -5.41 -8.91 0.06
N SER A 34 -5.16 -9.43 1.26
CA SER A 34 -5.87 -10.57 1.81
C SER A 34 -6.77 -10.15 2.97
N GLU A 35 -7.69 -11.01 3.38
CA GLU A 35 -8.51 -10.78 4.59
C GLU A 35 -7.63 -10.61 5.82
N ARG A 36 -6.54 -11.38 5.95
CA ARG A 36 -5.63 -11.29 7.08
C ARG A 36 -4.90 -9.94 7.13
N ILE A 37 -4.51 -9.39 5.98
CA ILE A 37 -3.95 -8.03 5.90
C ILE A 37 -4.96 -6.99 6.38
N ILE A 38 -6.22 -7.11 5.98
CA ILE A 38 -7.30 -6.24 6.44
C ILE A 38 -7.52 -6.39 7.95
N GLU A 39 -7.47 -7.60 8.47
CA GLU A 39 -7.61 -7.86 9.90
C GLU A 39 -6.45 -7.24 10.71
N GLU A 40 -5.24 -7.31 10.21
CA GLU A 40 -4.09 -6.63 10.82
C GLU A 40 -4.28 -5.12 10.85
N TRP A 41 -4.86 -4.55 9.79
CA TRP A 41 -5.24 -3.12 9.76
C TRP A 41 -6.25 -2.82 10.88
N ARG A 42 -7.30 -3.62 11.03
CA ARG A 42 -8.29 -3.43 12.11
C ARG A 42 -7.62 -3.44 13.49
N ARG A 43 -6.74 -4.39 13.73
CA ARG A 43 -6.02 -4.50 15.01
C ARG A 43 -5.12 -3.28 15.27
N ALA A 44 -4.44 -2.80 14.23
CA ALA A 44 -3.64 -1.59 14.33
C ALA A 44 -4.51 -0.36 14.64
N ALA A 45 -5.69 -0.27 14.01
CA ALA A 45 -6.65 0.79 14.27
C ALA A 45 -7.20 0.76 15.70
N GLN A 46 -7.47 -0.43 16.25
CA GLN A 46 -7.88 -0.59 17.65
C GLN A 46 -6.81 -0.07 18.60
N ARG A 47 -5.55 -0.47 18.38
CA ARG A 47 -4.43 -0.02 19.22
C ARG A 47 -4.24 1.50 19.19
N ASN A 48 -4.58 2.14 18.09
CA ASN A 48 -4.42 3.59 17.88
C ASN A 48 -5.73 4.38 18.08
N HIS A 49 -6.77 3.74 18.63
CA HIS A 49 -8.08 4.37 18.93
C HIS A 49 -8.79 4.99 17.72
N ASN A 50 -8.61 4.42 16.52
CA ASN A 50 -9.29 4.88 15.31
C ASN A 50 -10.09 3.75 14.62
N GLU A 51 -10.61 2.82 15.40
CA GLU A 51 -11.36 1.65 14.92
C GLU A 51 -12.64 2.02 14.13
N ALA A 52 -13.38 3.01 14.61
CA ALA A 52 -14.62 3.45 13.93
C ALA A 52 -14.35 3.95 12.51
N GLU A 53 -13.29 4.75 12.34
CA GLU A 53 -12.86 5.24 11.03
C GLU A 53 -12.40 4.07 10.14
N ALA A 54 -11.61 3.14 10.68
CA ALA A 54 -11.15 1.96 9.95
C ALA A 54 -12.31 1.10 9.46
N THR A 55 -13.34 0.91 10.26
CA THR A 55 -14.52 0.13 9.89
C THR A 55 -15.19 0.72 8.64
N ILE A 56 -15.35 2.04 8.59
CA ILE A 56 -15.94 2.75 7.45
C ILE A 56 -15.03 2.63 6.21
N GLU A 57 -13.73 2.88 6.37
CA GLU A 57 -12.77 2.84 5.28
C GLU A 57 -12.64 1.43 4.68
N ILE A 58 -12.64 0.39 5.51
CA ILE A 58 -12.60 -1.00 5.04
C ILE A 58 -13.87 -1.36 4.28
N ALA A 59 -15.03 -0.93 4.75
CA ALA A 59 -16.29 -1.16 4.05
C ALA A 59 -16.28 -0.50 2.65
N LEU A 60 -15.82 0.74 2.56
CA LEU A 60 -15.67 1.46 1.29
C LEU A 60 -14.66 0.79 0.37
N LEU A 61 -13.55 0.31 0.92
CA LEU A 61 -12.52 -0.40 0.17
C LEU A 61 -13.10 -1.64 -0.53
N ARG A 62 -13.88 -2.42 0.19
CA ARG A 62 -14.51 -3.63 -0.36
C ARG A 62 -15.53 -3.33 -1.45
N VAL A 63 -16.30 -2.26 -1.30
CA VAL A 63 -17.27 -1.82 -2.30
C VAL A 63 -16.59 -1.33 -3.57
N ASN A 64 -15.54 -0.51 -3.42
CA ASN A 64 -14.86 0.11 -4.54
C ASN A 64 -13.85 -0.81 -5.23
N TRP A 65 -13.33 -1.81 -4.52
CA TRP A 65 -12.29 -2.73 -5.00
C TRP A 65 -12.68 -4.19 -4.79
N PRO A 66 -13.81 -4.65 -5.36
CA PRO A 66 -14.34 -6.00 -5.07
C PRO A 66 -13.44 -7.14 -5.58
N LYS A 67 -12.55 -6.86 -6.54
CA LYS A 67 -11.65 -7.86 -7.12
C LYS A 67 -10.24 -7.86 -6.51
N SER A 68 -9.97 -6.97 -5.58
CA SER A 68 -8.62 -6.79 -5.01
C SER A 68 -8.35 -7.68 -3.80
N GLN A 69 -9.40 -8.14 -3.12
CA GLN A 69 -9.23 -9.09 -2.04
C GLN A 69 -9.06 -10.49 -2.59
N ILE A 70 -7.88 -11.07 -2.37
CA ILE A 70 -7.57 -12.42 -2.81
C ILE A 70 -7.90 -13.41 -1.71
N GLU A 71 -8.39 -14.58 -2.10
CA GLU A 71 -8.60 -15.68 -1.19
C GLU A 71 -7.32 -16.51 -1.11
N ILE A 72 -6.93 -16.86 0.12
CA ILE A 72 -5.72 -17.62 0.39
C ILE A 72 -6.13 -19.01 0.87
N GLY A 73 -5.49 -20.03 0.30
CA GLY A 73 -5.66 -21.41 0.72
C GLY A 73 -5.01 -21.69 2.09
N PRO A 74 -4.94 -22.97 2.47
CA PRO A 74 -4.29 -23.38 3.72
C PRO A 74 -2.85 -22.91 3.78
N GLU A 75 -2.34 -22.69 5.02
CA GLU A 75 -0.97 -22.28 5.25
C GLU A 75 0.03 -23.17 4.52
N ASN A 76 0.88 -22.55 3.71
CA ASN A 76 1.95 -23.25 3.00
C ASN A 76 3.20 -23.32 3.87
N LYS A 77 3.40 -24.47 4.52
CA LYS A 77 4.51 -24.71 5.45
C LYS A 77 5.89 -24.79 4.76
N SER A 78 5.93 -24.81 3.43
CA SER A 78 7.20 -24.79 2.69
C SER A 78 7.78 -23.38 2.53
N LEU A 79 6.98 -22.34 2.80
CA LEU A 79 7.44 -20.96 2.71
C LEU A 79 8.27 -20.58 3.94
N PHE A 80 9.29 -19.77 3.70
CA PHE A 80 10.18 -19.29 4.74
C PHE A 80 10.39 -17.78 4.62
N LEU A 81 10.34 -17.10 5.76
CA LEU A 81 10.75 -15.70 5.93
C LEU A 81 11.42 -15.56 7.31
N PRO A 82 12.28 -14.54 7.50
CA PRO A 82 12.90 -14.29 8.81
C PRO A 82 11.90 -14.15 9.95
N ASP A 83 10.75 -13.54 9.69
CA ASP A 83 9.63 -13.46 10.64
C ASP A 83 8.46 -14.32 10.12
N GLU A 84 8.12 -15.35 10.89
CA GLU A 84 7.01 -16.25 10.54
C GLU A 84 5.67 -15.51 10.44
N ASN A 85 5.50 -14.41 11.17
CA ASN A 85 4.28 -13.60 11.10
C ASN A 85 4.05 -12.94 9.75
N ASP A 86 5.08 -12.84 8.91
CA ASP A 86 5.01 -12.24 7.59
C ASP A 86 4.77 -13.26 6.47
N ILE A 87 4.81 -14.55 6.77
CA ILE A 87 4.63 -15.61 5.76
C ILE A 87 3.29 -15.50 5.05
N HIS A 88 2.23 -15.13 5.76
CA HIS A 88 0.91 -14.95 5.13
C HIS A 88 0.92 -13.88 4.04
N VAL A 89 1.76 -12.86 4.17
CA VAL A 89 1.90 -11.79 3.16
C VAL A 89 2.57 -12.35 1.90
N LEU A 90 3.64 -13.12 2.07
CA LEU A 90 4.30 -13.80 0.96
C LEU A 90 3.37 -14.79 0.26
N GLN A 91 2.64 -15.58 1.02
CA GLN A 91 1.66 -16.52 0.49
C GLN A 91 0.56 -15.79 -0.31
N ALA A 92 0.07 -14.67 0.21
CA ALA A 92 -0.89 -13.84 -0.48
C ALA A 92 -0.36 -13.32 -1.83
N ALA A 93 0.90 -12.90 -1.86
CA ALA A 93 1.53 -12.43 -3.09
C ALA A 93 1.64 -13.57 -4.12
N ILE A 94 2.01 -14.77 -3.68
CA ILE A 94 2.14 -15.94 -4.56
C ILE A 94 0.76 -16.36 -5.09
N GLU A 95 -0.21 -16.58 -4.23
CA GLU A 95 -1.54 -17.04 -4.62
C GLU A 95 -2.33 -15.99 -5.39
N GLY A 96 -2.07 -14.72 -5.15
CA GLY A 96 -2.65 -13.61 -5.90
C GLY A 96 -1.96 -13.35 -7.24
N ASN A 97 -0.93 -14.11 -7.60
CA ASN A 97 -0.12 -13.87 -8.80
C ASN A 97 0.38 -12.43 -8.85
N ALA A 98 0.88 -11.93 -7.74
CA ALA A 98 1.43 -10.57 -7.67
C ALA A 98 2.76 -10.49 -8.42
N ASP A 99 2.93 -9.41 -9.16
CA ASP A 99 4.20 -9.06 -9.80
C ASP A 99 5.13 -8.38 -8.81
N GLU A 100 4.56 -7.59 -7.92
CA GLU A 100 5.31 -6.85 -6.90
C GLU A 100 4.63 -6.93 -5.53
N LEU A 101 5.46 -6.79 -4.49
CA LEU A 101 5.05 -6.63 -3.10
C LEU A 101 5.52 -5.27 -2.60
N LEU A 102 4.60 -4.41 -2.16
CA LEU A 102 4.93 -3.15 -1.50
C LEU A 102 4.94 -3.33 0.01
N THR A 103 6.07 -3.00 0.61
CA THR A 103 6.24 -3.05 2.06
C THR A 103 7.19 -1.94 2.52
N ALA A 104 7.02 -1.46 3.74
CA ALA A 104 7.97 -0.58 4.40
C ALA A 104 9.04 -1.37 5.18
N ASN A 105 8.80 -2.66 5.43
CA ASN A 105 9.69 -3.56 6.17
C ASN A 105 10.57 -4.38 5.23
N LEU A 106 11.42 -3.71 4.48
CA LEU A 106 12.20 -4.35 3.41
C LEU A 106 13.06 -5.52 3.89
N LYS A 107 13.66 -5.40 5.08
CA LYS A 107 14.52 -6.44 5.65
C LYS A 107 13.77 -7.74 5.99
N ASP A 108 12.47 -7.66 6.24
CA ASP A 108 11.66 -8.82 6.60
C ASP A 108 11.26 -9.65 5.36
N PHE A 109 11.46 -9.07 4.17
CA PHE A 109 11.18 -9.72 2.89
C PHE A 109 12.45 -9.75 2.02
N PRO A 110 13.40 -10.67 2.30
CA PRO A 110 14.65 -10.74 1.52
C PRO A 110 14.39 -10.86 0.01
N THR A 111 15.10 -10.06 -0.76
CA THR A 111 14.95 -9.98 -2.22
C THR A 111 15.08 -11.34 -2.89
N SER A 112 16.06 -12.16 -2.43
CA SER A 112 16.31 -13.49 -3.00
C SER A 112 15.12 -14.43 -2.82
N ILE A 113 14.42 -14.34 -1.69
CA ILE A 113 13.25 -15.18 -1.42
C ILE A 113 12.08 -14.75 -2.33
N LEU A 114 11.79 -13.46 -2.41
CA LEU A 114 10.72 -12.97 -3.27
C LEU A 114 11.01 -13.23 -4.75
N SER A 115 12.25 -13.00 -5.18
CA SER A 115 12.66 -13.26 -6.56
C SER A 115 12.52 -14.72 -6.95
N SER A 116 12.73 -15.66 -6.02
CA SER A 116 12.55 -17.09 -6.28
C SER A 116 11.10 -17.45 -6.62
N HIS A 117 10.15 -16.58 -6.23
CA HIS A 117 8.72 -16.69 -6.57
C HIS A 117 8.30 -15.74 -7.69
N GLY A 118 9.25 -15.08 -8.34
CA GLY A 118 8.96 -14.13 -9.42
C GLY A 118 8.35 -12.81 -8.95
N ILE A 119 8.55 -12.45 -7.69
CA ILE A 119 7.97 -11.24 -7.08
C ILE A 119 9.08 -10.22 -6.82
N ILE A 120 8.83 -8.96 -7.20
CA ILE A 120 9.73 -7.85 -6.93
C ILE A 120 9.30 -7.14 -5.65
N ARG A 121 10.21 -7.06 -4.68
CA ARG A 121 9.98 -6.29 -3.46
C ARG A 121 10.26 -4.81 -3.71
N ARG A 122 9.33 -3.93 -3.33
CA ARG A 122 9.52 -2.48 -3.48
C ARG A 122 9.02 -1.70 -2.27
N SER A 123 9.67 -0.58 -1.98
CA SER A 123 9.09 0.41 -1.08
C SER A 123 8.00 1.20 -1.80
N PRO A 124 6.99 1.71 -1.09
CA PRO A 124 6.00 2.60 -1.71
C PRO A 124 6.62 3.83 -2.38
N ASP A 125 7.68 4.36 -1.79
CA ASP A 125 8.37 5.55 -2.33
C ASP A 125 9.00 5.28 -3.70
N ASP A 126 9.74 4.18 -3.83
CA ASP A 126 10.34 3.79 -5.10
C ASP A 126 9.28 3.46 -6.15
N PHE A 127 8.22 2.78 -5.75
CA PHE A 127 7.09 2.44 -6.62
C PHE A 127 6.41 3.69 -7.18
N LEU A 128 6.04 4.62 -6.31
CA LEU A 128 5.36 5.85 -6.71
C LEU A 128 6.28 6.79 -7.49
N LEU A 129 7.56 6.83 -7.16
CA LEU A 129 8.54 7.61 -7.92
C LEU A 129 8.62 7.14 -9.38
N GLU A 130 8.71 5.84 -9.60
CA GLU A 130 8.77 5.28 -10.95
C GLU A 130 7.52 5.64 -11.75
N ILE A 131 6.34 5.52 -11.15
CA ILE A 131 5.09 5.93 -11.81
C ILE A 131 5.10 7.44 -12.11
N ALA A 132 5.57 8.25 -11.16
CA ALA A 132 5.62 9.70 -11.32
C ALA A 132 6.55 10.13 -12.46
N MET A 133 7.60 9.39 -12.74
CA MET A 133 8.51 9.68 -13.86
C MET A 133 7.79 9.61 -15.22
N SER A 134 6.79 8.75 -15.36
CA SER A 134 6.02 8.60 -16.60
C SER A 134 4.65 9.29 -16.56
N HIS A 135 4.10 9.53 -15.37
CA HIS A 135 2.75 10.03 -15.15
C HIS A 135 2.72 11.17 -14.12
N ARG A 136 3.60 12.16 -14.33
CA ARG A 136 3.75 13.27 -13.38
C ARG A 136 2.45 14.04 -13.14
N ASN A 137 1.72 14.34 -14.19
CA ASN A 137 0.50 15.14 -14.08
C ASN A 137 -0.60 14.41 -13.31
N GLU A 138 -0.75 13.12 -13.55
CA GLU A 138 -1.71 12.27 -12.85
C GLU A 138 -1.36 12.18 -11.35
N ILE A 139 -0.09 11.97 -11.05
CA ILE A 139 0.40 11.92 -9.66
C ILE A 139 0.17 13.26 -8.95
N LEU A 140 0.44 14.38 -9.60
CA LEU A 140 0.21 15.71 -9.04
C LEU A 140 -1.26 15.94 -8.69
N LYS A 141 -2.17 15.55 -9.58
CA LYS A 141 -3.62 15.67 -9.34
C LYS A 141 -4.05 14.82 -8.15
N ILE A 142 -3.55 13.59 -8.05
CA ILE A 142 -3.85 12.68 -6.95
C ILE A 142 -3.35 13.28 -5.63
N ILE A 143 -2.11 13.76 -5.59
CA ILE A 143 -1.52 14.38 -4.41
C ILE A 143 -2.34 15.60 -3.95
N GLU A 144 -2.77 16.45 -4.89
CA GLU A 144 -3.60 17.62 -4.58
C GLU A 144 -4.95 17.22 -4.01
N THR A 145 -5.58 16.19 -4.56
CA THR A 145 -6.86 15.67 -4.06
C THR A 145 -6.72 15.11 -2.65
N VAL A 146 -5.68 14.32 -2.41
CA VAL A 146 -5.38 13.74 -1.09
C VAL A 146 -5.08 14.84 -0.07
N LYS A 147 -4.30 15.83 -0.45
CA LYS A 147 -3.97 16.99 0.40
C LYS A 147 -5.23 17.76 0.82
N LYS A 148 -6.11 18.06 -0.13
CA LYS A 148 -7.37 18.77 0.16
C LYS A 148 -8.21 18.00 1.17
N GLU A 149 -8.34 16.70 1.02
CA GLU A 149 -9.10 15.87 1.94
C GLU A 149 -8.44 15.80 3.32
N ALA A 150 -7.11 15.70 3.38
CA ALA A 150 -6.36 15.71 4.65
C ALA A 150 -6.56 17.03 5.41
N ILE A 151 -6.51 18.16 4.71
CA ILE A 151 -6.76 19.49 5.30
C ILE A 151 -8.22 19.61 5.77
N ARG A 152 -9.17 19.14 4.97
CA ARG A 152 -10.59 19.15 5.34
C ARG A 152 -10.84 18.38 6.63
N ARG A 153 -10.24 17.20 6.80
CA ARG A 153 -10.42 16.34 7.99
C ARG A 153 -9.76 16.91 9.24
N SER A 154 -8.53 17.40 9.10
CA SER A 154 -7.73 17.87 10.26
C SER A 154 -7.95 19.34 10.61
N GLY A 155 -8.39 20.16 9.65
CA GLY A 155 -8.43 21.60 9.79
C GLY A 155 -7.05 22.27 9.80
N ILE A 156 -5.98 21.51 9.55
CA ILE A 156 -4.60 21.97 9.59
C ILE A 156 -4.05 22.06 8.17
N SER A 157 -3.51 23.23 7.79
CA SER A 157 -2.86 23.41 6.50
C SER A 157 -1.54 22.64 6.44
N ILE A 158 -1.32 21.95 5.33
CA ILE A 158 -0.08 21.19 5.07
C ILE A 158 0.31 21.38 3.60
N ASN A 159 1.62 21.47 3.30
CA ASN A 159 2.11 21.49 1.94
C ASN A 159 2.43 20.07 1.45
N ASN A 160 2.59 19.92 0.14
CA ASN A 160 2.89 18.62 -0.48
C ASN A 160 4.13 17.97 0.09
N ARG A 161 5.22 18.73 0.21
CA ARG A 161 6.51 18.19 0.68
C ARG A 161 6.39 17.60 2.09
N LYS A 162 5.78 18.34 3.00
CA LYS A 162 5.61 17.90 4.39
C LYS A 162 4.69 16.67 4.46
N MET A 163 3.59 16.68 3.74
CA MET A 163 2.66 15.56 3.69
C MET A 163 3.34 14.29 3.17
N LEU A 164 4.06 14.39 2.07
CA LEU A 164 4.74 13.24 1.46
C LEU A 164 5.89 12.72 2.34
N LYS A 165 6.68 13.59 2.94
CA LYS A 165 7.75 13.19 3.86
C LYS A 165 7.20 12.48 5.10
N SER A 166 6.13 13.00 5.71
CA SER A 166 5.51 12.35 6.87
C SER A 166 4.84 11.02 6.52
N SER A 167 4.53 10.80 5.25
CA SER A 167 4.03 9.53 4.72
C SER A 167 5.15 8.59 4.23
N ARG A 168 6.39 8.89 4.57
CA ARG A 168 7.59 8.12 4.19
C ARG A 168 7.82 8.04 2.68
N LEU A 169 7.53 9.16 1.99
CA LEU A 169 7.72 9.31 0.55
C LEU A 169 8.70 10.44 0.21
N PRO A 170 9.95 10.42 0.75
CA PRO A 170 10.89 11.51 0.56
C PRO A 170 11.39 11.66 -0.88
N LYS A 171 11.57 10.57 -1.60
CA LYS A 171 12.02 10.60 -3.01
C LYS A 171 10.94 11.20 -3.89
N LEU A 172 9.68 10.78 -3.69
CA LEU A 172 8.54 11.35 -4.41
C LEU A 172 8.41 12.84 -4.09
N ALA A 173 8.53 13.23 -2.81
CA ALA A 173 8.48 14.62 -2.39
C ALA A 173 9.51 15.48 -3.14
N LYS A 174 10.75 15.00 -3.24
CA LYS A 174 11.83 15.67 -3.96
C LYS A 174 11.53 15.80 -5.45
N PHE A 175 11.06 14.73 -6.07
CA PHE A 175 10.73 14.72 -7.50
C PHE A 175 9.61 15.70 -7.84
N ILE A 176 8.57 15.77 -7.02
CA ILE A 176 7.42 16.67 -7.23
C ILE A 176 7.84 18.13 -7.07
N ALA A 177 8.80 18.44 -6.19
CA ALA A 177 9.27 19.80 -5.95
C ALA A 177 10.20 20.32 -7.06
N SER A 178 10.73 19.43 -7.91
CA SER A 178 11.67 19.81 -8.99
C SER A 178 10.97 20.36 -10.28
#